data_d67cf39505d653772b8c88de2d32189d
#
_entry.id   d67cf39505d653772b8c88de2d32189d
#
_cell.length_a   1.000
_cell.length_b   1.000
_cell.length_c   1.000
_cell.angle_alpha   90.00
_cell.angle_beta   90.00
_cell.angle_gamma   90.00
#
_symmetry.space_group_name_H-M   'P 1'
#
loop_
_entity.id
_entity.type
_entity.pdbx_description
1 polymer ?
#
loop_
_entity_poly.entity_id
_entity_poly.type
_entity_poly.pdbx_seq_one_letter_code
_entity_poly.pdbx_strand_id
1 'polypeptide(L)'
;MKADPREGLVPAAAVRGLIEDCMLKVGVPAQDAAKIAELMLEADLIGADAHGVFRLPQYVQRLKLGSTNPRPNITVGQSAPATALVHGDNGMGHLVVSRAAETAIELARECGVAWVGCAMSGHAGAAGVYAALPLKANMIGMYSAVANANHMPLAGGAEPLLGTNPFAIAIPAGEEPPVVLDIATSIVSYGTIKNHRLQNIPLHDDWMIDPQTGEAITDPHQSAHALLLPMAGYKGAGLALTFGLLAGTLNGALFGRDCVDFNAEPDRVTNTGQFVVALDPSRFQKLEHFKAEVDRHSRSLRNSKALPGQSVRLPGDQRAKRRAERIANGLSLPAELMKQLDALAGDMGVKELRER
;
A
#
# COMPACT_ATOMS: atom_id res chain seq x y z
N MET A 1 29.04 7.06 -28.03
CA MET A 1 27.82 6.24 -28.05
C MET A 1 26.93 6.75 -26.91
N LYS A 2 25.69 7.18 -27.18
CA LYS A 2 24.73 7.47 -26.12
C LYS A 2 24.33 6.11 -25.54
N ALA A 3 24.45 5.92 -24.21
CA ALA A 3 23.97 4.71 -23.54
C ALA A 3 22.49 4.50 -23.91
N ASP A 4 22.08 3.25 -24.16
CA ASP A 4 20.66 2.92 -24.35
C ASP A 4 19.92 3.33 -23.06
N PRO A 5 18.89 4.18 -23.13
CA PRO A 5 18.14 4.59 -21.94
C PRO A 5 17.44 3.44 -21.22
N ARG A 6 17.46 2.22 -21.80
CA ARG A 6 16.93 0.98 -21.20
C ARG A 6 18.01 0.15 -20.49
N GLU A 7 19.27 0.54 -20.56
CA GLU A 7 20.37 -0.15 -19.89
C GLU A 7 20.18 -0.06 -18.35
N GLY A 8 20.03 -1.21 -17.71
CA GLY A 8 19.77 -1.32 -16.27
C GLY A 8 18.29 -1.34 -15.85
N LEU A 9 17.34 -1.30 -16.82
CA LEU A 9 15.92 -1.50 -16.52
C LEU A 9 15.57 -3.00 -16.47
N VAL A 10 14.76 -3.38 -15.48
CA VAL A 10 14.30 -4.75 -15.27
C VAL A 10 12.90 -4.93 -15.87
N PRO A 11 12.67 -5.90 -16.76
CA PRO A 11 11.32 -6.16 -17.27
C PRO A 11 10.31 -6.47 -16.15
N ALA A 12 9.12 -5.94 -16.25
CA ALA A 12 8.03 -6.20 -15.27
C ALA A 12 7.75 -7.70 -15.09
N ALA A 13 7.83 -8.47 -16.20
CA ALA A 13 7.67 -9.92 -16.17
C ALA A 13 8.76 -10.63 -15.36
N ALA A 14 10.01 -10.15 -15.39
CA ALA A 14 11.11 -10.69 -14.60
C ALA A 14 10.89 -10.47 -13.09
N VAL A 15 10.44 -9.26 -12.69
CA VAL A 15 10.10 -8.94 -11.31
C VAL A 15 8.95 -9.84 -10.83
N ARG A 16 7.89 -9.96 -11.62
CA ARG A 16 6.76 -10.85 -11.30
C ARG A 16 7.21 -12.29 -11.10
N GLY A 17 8.02 -12.81 -12.04
CA GLY A 17 8.51 -14.20 -11.98
C GLY A 17 9.39 -14.47 -10.76
N LEU A 18 10.24 -13.51 -10.35
CA LEU A 18 11.04 -13.65 -9.13
C LEU A 18 10.14 -13.75 -7.89
N ILE A 19 9.14 -12.85 -7.76
CA ILE A 19 8.22 -12.87 -6.61
C ILE A 19 7.48 -14.21 -6.57
N GLU A 20 6.91 -14.65 -7.69
CA GLU A 20 6.15 -15.89 -7.81
C GLU A 20 6.99 -17.11 -7.41
N ASP A 21 8.20 -17.23 -7.96
CA ASP A 21 9.11 -18.34 -7.64
C ASP A 21 9.52 -18.36 -6.17
N CYS A 22 9.83 -17.21 -5.58
CA CYS A 22 10.15 -17.13 -4.15
C CYS A 22 8.95 -17.55 -3.27
N MET A 23 7.73 -17.13 -3.62
CA MET A 23 6.52 -17.54 -2.90
C MET A 23 6.27 -19.05 -2.98
N LEU A 24 6.43 -19.65 -4.17
CA LEU A 24 6.34 -21.08 -4.36
C LEU A 24 7.34 -21.85 -3.48
N LYS A 25 8.59 -21.38 -3.40
CA LYS A 25 9.65 -22.01 -2.59
C LYS A 25 9.39 -21.98 -1.09
N VAL A 26 8.62 -21.02 -0.58
CA VAL A 26 8.21 -20.98 0.84
C VAL A 26 6.86 -21.64 1.09
N GLY A 27 6.34 -22.42 0.12
CA GLY A 27 5.17 -23.26 0.29
C GLY A 27 3.82 -22.60 0.01
N VAL A 28 3.82 -21.38 -0.55
CA VAL A 28 2.58 -20.71 -1.02
C VAL A 28 2.04 -21.46 -2.25
N PRO A 29 0.73 -21.78 -2.33
CA PRO A 29 0.12 -22.41 -3.50
C PRO A 29 0.30 -21.57 -4.76
N ALA A 30 0.38 -22.21 -5.94
CA ALA A 30 0.68 -21.54 -7.20
C ALA A 30 -0.29 -20.39 -7.55
N GLN A 31 -1.60 -20.59 -7.33
CA GLN A 31 -2.59 -19.56 -7.58
C GLN A 31 -2.39 -18.34 -6.66
N ASP A 32 -2.09 -18.56 -5.40
CA ASP A 32 -1.85 -17.52 -4.40
C ASP A 32 -0.52 -16.80 -4.67
N ALA A 33 0.53 -17.53 -5.04
CA ALA A 33 1.82 -16.97 -5.42
C ALA A 33 1.69 -16.02 -6.61
N ALA A 34 0.96 -16.43 -7.65
CA ALA A 34 0.66 -15.60 -8.81
C ALA A 34 -0.14 -14.33 -8.45
N LYS A 35 -1.12 -14.44 -7.54
CA LYS A 35 -1.91 -13.29 -7.05
C LYS A 35 -1.06 -12.33 -6.24
N ILE A 36 -0.22 -12.83 -5.33
CA ILE A 36 0.73 -12.01 -4.55
C ILE A 36 1.67 -11.28 -5.50
N ALA A 37 2.24 -11.98 -6.49
CA ALA A 37 3.17 -11.39 -7.46
C ALA A 37 2.50 -10.32 -8.32
N GLU A 38 1.24 -10.52 -8.74
CA GLU A 38 0.44 -9.51 -9.46
C GLU A 38 0.32 -8.21 -8.65
N LEU A 39 -0.09 -8.33 -7.37
CA LEU A 39 -0.36 -7.16 -6.52
C LEU A 39 0.92 -6.43 -6.08
N MET A 40 1.99 -7.18 -5.80
CA MET A 40 3.30 -6.58 -5.50
C MET A 40 3.87 -5.86 -6.72
N LEU A 41 3.78 -6.47 -7.91
CA LEU A 41 4.20 -5.82 -9.15
C LEU A 41 3.35 -4.57 -9.44
N GLU A 42 2.04 -4.60 -9.22
CA GLU A 42 1.19 -3.42 -9.42
C GLU A 42 1.64 -2.26 -8.52
N ALA A 43 2.06 -2.53 -7.27
CA ALA A 43 2.64 -1.52 -6.40
C ALA A 43 3.91 -0.90 -7.00
N ASP A 44 4.79 -1.72 -7.57
CA ASP A 44 5.99 -1.22 -8.28
C ASP A 44 5.58 -0.43 -9.52
N LEU A 45 4.66 -0.91 -10.34
CA LEU A 45 4.24 -0.23 -11.57
C LEU A 45 3.69 1.17 -11.31
N ILE A 46 2.87 1.34 -10.27
CA ILE A 46 2.32 2.67 -9.90
C ILE A 46 3.33 3.55 -9.15
N GLY A 47 4.53 3.06 -8.86
CA GLY A 47 5.59 3.78 -8.17
C GLY A 47 5.45 3.84 -6.65
N ALA A 48 4.75 2.87 -6.05
CA ALA A 48 4.76 2.64 -4.62
C ALA A 48 5.91 1.69 -4.22
N ASP A 49 7.13 2.01 -4.67
CA ASP A 49 8.33 1.15 -4.68
C ASP A 49 8.66 0.52 -3.31
N ALA A 50 8.39 1.21 -2.21
CA ALA A 50 8.57 0.68 -0.86
C ALA A 50 7.57 -0.44 -0.47
N HIS A 51 6.60 -0.75 -1.34
CA HIS A 51 5.50 -1.68 -1.09
C HIS A 51 5.41 -2.82 -2.14
N GLY A 52 6.29 -2.80 -3.14
CA GLY A 52 6.42 -3.83 -4.18
C GLY A 52 7.52 -4.85 -3.86
N VAL A 53 8.36 -5.16 -4.86
CA VAL A 53 9.42 -6.16 -4.76
C VAL A 53 10.44 -5.86 -3.66
N PHE A 54 10.57 -4.59 -3.26
CA PHE A 54 11.36 -4.19 -2.09
C PHE A 54 11.00 -4.96 -0.81
N ARG A 55 9.75 -5.39 -0.67
CA ARG A 55 9.26 -6.14 0.51
C ARG A 55 9.46 -7.64 0.41
N LEU A 56 9.87 -8.17 -0.74
CA LEU A 56 9.98 -9.61 -0.96
C LEU A 56 10.86 -10.33 0.08
N PRO A 57 12.06 -9.82 0.44
CA PRO A 57 12.89 -10.47 1.45
C PRO A 57 12.21 -10.61 2.82
N GLN A 58 11.49 -9.57 3.25
CA GLN A 58 10.76 -9.56 4.53
C GLN A 58 9.58 -10.54 4.52
N TYR A 59 8.83 -10.61 3.42
CA TYR A 59 7.73 -11.57 3.30
C TYR A 59 8.24 -13.02 3.30
N VAL A 60 9.30 -13.30 2.56
CA VAL A 60 9.95 -14.64 2.55
C VAL A 60 10.43 -15.02 3.94
N GLN A 61 11.08 -14.09 4.65
CA GLN A 61 11.55 -14.30 6.03
C GLN A 61 10.39 -14.69 6.97
N ARG A 62 9.29 -13.92 6.94
CA ARG A 62 8.12 -14.15 7.80
C ARG A 62 7.42 -15.47 7.51
N LEU A 63 7.32 -15.86 6.23
CA LEU A 63 6.80 -17.16 5.81
C LEU A 63 7.71 -18.30 6.29
N LYS A 64 9.04 -18.17 6.20
CA LYS A 64 10.00 -19.16 6.72
C LYS A 64 9.95 -19.29 8.25
N LEU A 65 9.71 -18.20 8.97
CA LEU A 65 9.60 -18.20 10.44
C LEU A 65 8.22 -18.65 10.95
N GLY A 66 7.24 -18.84 10.06
CA GLY A 66 5.88 -19.26 10.43
C GLY A 66 5.02 -18.16 11.04
N SER A 67 5.50 -16.91 11.11
CA SER A 67 4.71 -15.76 11.54
C SER A 67 3.72 -15.26 10.47
N THR A 68 3.76 -15.86 9.28
CA THR A 68 2.76 -15.72 8.22
C THR A 68 2.44 -17.11 7.68
N ASN A 69 1.14 -17.43 7.58
CA ASN A 69 0.68 -18.72 7.07
C ASN A 69 0.78 -18.77 5.54
N PRO A 70 1.59 -19.69 4.94
CA PRO A 70 1.70 -19.80 3.48
C PRO A 70 0.45 -20.40 2.81
N ARG A 71 -0.44 -21.06 3.57
CA ARG A 71 -1.64 -21.75 3.07
C ARG A 71 -2.86 -21.42 3.93
N PRO A 72 -3.26 -20.13 4.00
CA PRO A 72 -4.31 -19.71 4.89
C PRO A 72 -5.69 -20.25 4.46
N ASN A 73 -6.50 -20.64 5.42
CA ASN A 73 -7.92 -20.87 5.23
C ASN A 73 -8.69 -19.57 5.43
N ILE A 74 -8.74 -18.72 4.41
CA ILE A 74 -9.41 -17.42 4.46
C ILE A 74 -10.93 -17.63 4.45
N THR A 75 -11.60 -17.18 5.50
CA THR A 75 -13.05 -17.31 5.66
C THR A 75 -13.74 -15.94 5.68
N VAL A 76 -15.00 -15.90 5.25
CA VAL A 76 -15.83 -14.70 5.24
C VAL A 76 -17.03 -14.92 6.16
N GLY A 77 -17.13 -14.11 7.21
CA GLY A 77 -18.29 -14.03 8.09
C GLY A 77 -19.16 -12.84 7.70
N GLN A 78 -20.38 -13.09 7.23
CA GLN A 78 -21.35 -12.06 6.90
C GLN A 78 -22.44 -12.00 7.97
N SER A 79 -22.50 -10.89 8.71
CA SER A 79 -23.48 -10.69 9.80
C SER A 79 -24.66 -9.79 9.41
N ALA A 80 -24.55 -9.04 8.31
CA ALA A 80 -25.59 -8.17 7.77
C ALA A 80 -25.47 -8.03 6.24
N PRO A 81 -26.51 -7.55 5.54
CA PRO A 81 -26.52 -7.56 4.05
C PRO A 81 -25.34 -6.80 3.41
N ALA A 82 -24.88 -5.71 4.00
CA ALA A 82 -23.86 -4.83 3.44
C ALA A 82 -22.52 -4.86 4.22
N THR A 83 -22.34 -5.77 5.17
CA THR A 83 -21.13 -5.86 5.99
C THR A 83 -20.64 -7.29 6.14
N ALA A 84 -19.33 -7.47 6.07
CA ALA A 84 -18.67 -8.75 6.33
C ALA A 84 -17.32 -8.55 7.03
N LEU A 85 -16.83 -9.61 7.66
CA LEU A 85 -15.48 -9.70 8.20
C LEU A 85 -14.75 -10.88 7.55
N VAL A 86 -13.60 -10.61 6.97
CA VAL A 86 -12.68 -11.63 6.44
C VAL A 86 -11.69 -11.98 7.54
N HIS A 87 -11.67 -13.25 7.92
CA HIS A 87 -10.65 -13.81 8.80
C HIS A 87 -9.53 -14.41 7.95
N GLY A 88 -8.35 -13.82 8.04
CA GLY A 88 -7.24 -14.10 7.13
C GLY A 88 -6.38 -15.30 7.51
N ASP A 89 -6.64 -15.96 8.64
CA ASP A 89 -5.86 -17.12 9.12
C ASP A 89 -4.34 -16.86 9.11
N ASN A 90 -3.95 -15.64 9.47
CA ASN A 90 -2.58 -15.14 9.45
C ASN A 90 -1.89 -15.25 8.08
N GLY A 91 -2.66 -15.20 6.99
CA GLY A 91 -2.15 -15.21 5.62
C GLY A 91 -1.53 -13.89 5.19
N MET A 92 -0.89 -13.92 4.02
CA MET A 92 -0.40 -12.72 3.34
C MET A 92 -1.55 -11.74 3.13
N GLY A 93 -1.37 -10.48 3.55
CA GLY A 93 -2.40 -9.44 3.41
C GLY A 93 -2.88 -9.25 1.97
N HIS A 94 -2.03 -9.53 0.99
CA HIS A 94 -2.38 -9.51 -0.43
C HIS A 94 -3.59 -10.42 -0.75
N LEU A 95 -3.62 -11.61 -0.19
CA LEU A 95 -4.72 -12.57 -0.39
C LEU A 95 -5.96 -12.17 0.40
N VAL A 96 -5.78 -11.81 1.68
CA VAL A 96 -6.86 -11.48 2.61
C VAL A 96 -7.63 -10.25 2.11
N VAL A 97 -6.93 -9.19 1.74
CA VAL A 97 -7.55 -7.94 1.26
C VAL A 97 -8.16 -8.10 -0.14
N SER A 98 -7.55 -8.94 -1.01
CA SER A 98 -8.18 -9.27 -2.29
C SER A 98 -9.53 -9.97 -2.07
N ARG A 99 -9.60 -10.93 -1.15
CA ARG A 99 -10.88 -11.59 -0.80
C ARG A 99 -11.89 -10.59 -0.22
N ALA A 100 -11.44 -9.65 0.62
CA ALA A 100 -12.29 -8.58 1.13
C ALA A 100 -12.83 -7.68 0.01
N ALA A 101 -12.00 -7.32 -0.96
CA ALA A 101 -12.42 -6.50 -2.09
C ALA A 101 -13.44 -7.23 -2.99
N GLU A 102 -13.21 -8.52 -3.28
CA GLU A 102 -14.16 -9.36 -4.01
C GLU A 102 -15.51 -9.43 -3.29
N THR A 103 -15.49 -9.70 -1.99
CA THR A 103 -16.70 -9.72 -1.14
C THR A 103 -17.41 -8.37 -1.12
N ALA A 104 -16.65 -7.26 -0.97
CA ALA A 104 -17.24 -5.91 -0.99
C ALA A 104 -17.94 -5.61 -2.32
N ILE A 105 -17.35 -5.99 -3.46
CA ILE A 105 -17.95 -5.84 -4.78
C ILE A 105 -19.24 -6.67 -4.90
N GLU A 106 -19.24 -7.93 -4.46
CA GLU A 106 -20.39 -8.81 -4.48
C GLU A 106 -21.57 -8.23 -3.68
N LEU A 107 -21.32 -7.84 -2.43
CA LEU A 107 -22.33 -7.25 -1.56
C LEU A 107 -22.83 -5.89 -2.06
N ALA A 108 -21.93 -5.06 -2.60
CA ALA A 108 -22.31 -3.74 -3.12
C ALA A 108 -23.20 -3.81 -4.37
N ARG A 109 -23.12 -4.86 -5.19
CA ARG A 109 -24.05 -5.09 -6.30
C ARG A 109 -25.49 -5.18 -5.81
N GLU A 110 -25.70 -5.83 -4.67
CA GLU A 110 -27.04 -6.01 -4.08
C GLU A 110 -27.46 -4.77 -3.27
N CYS A 111 -26.59 -4.28 -2.40
CA CYS A 111 -26.90 -3.27 -1.39
C CYS A 111 -26.58 -1.82 -1.84
N GLY A 112 -25.86 -1.64 -2.94
CA GLY A 112 -25.38 -0.32 -3.40
C GLY A 112 -24.06 0.12 -2.73
N VAL A 113 -23.80 -0.33 -1.50
CA VAL A 113 -22.55 -0.10 -0.78
C VAL A 113 -22.27 -1.30 0.12
N ALA A 114 -21.00 -1.64 0.31
CA ALA A 114 -20.61 -2.65 1.29
C ALA A 114 -19.32 -2.25 2.01
N TRP A 115 -19.23 -2.62 3.30
CA TRP A 115 -18.05 -2.50 4.14
C TRP A 115 -17.56 -3.89 4.53
N VAL A 116 -16.32 -4.21 4.19
CA VAL A 116 -15.71 -5.51 4.52
C VAL A 116 -14.41 -5.27 5.29
N GLY A 117 -14.42 -5.70 6.56
CA GLY A 117 -13.25 -5.67 7.42
C GLY A 117 -12.35 -6.88 7.27
N CYS A 118 -11.10 -6.77 7.73
CA CYS A 118 -10.14 -7.89 7.78
C CYS A 118 -9.49 -7.97 9.16
N ALA A 119 -9.35 -9.19 9.66
CA ALA A 119 -8.59 -9.53 10.85
C ALA A 119 -7.72 -10.76 10.59
N MET A 120 -6.72 -11.02 11.45
CA MET A 120 -5.72 -12.08 11.27
C MET A 120 -5.09 -12.04 9.87
N SER A 121 -4.79 -10.83 9.42
CA SER A 121 -4.16 -10.53 8.15
C SER A 121 -2.72 -10.07 8.34
N GLY A 122 -1.90 -10.21 7.32
CA GLY A 122 -0.56 -9.63 7.25
C GLY A 122 -0.53 -8.27 6.56
N HIS A 123 0.67 -7.71 6.42
CA HIS A 123 0.91 -6.51 5.61
C HIS A 123 0.52 -6.75 4.15
N ALA A 124 -0.19 -5.81 3.54
CA ALA A 124 -0.78 -5.96 2.22
C ALA A 124 -0.12 -5.12 1.11
N GLY A 125 0.91 -4.34 1.42
CA GLY A 125 1.56 -3.46 0.44
C GLY A 125 0.86 -2.11 0.27
N ALA A 126 0.72 -1.63 -0.97
CA ALA A 126 0.24 -0.29 -1.28
C ALA A 126 -1.28 -0.17 -1.21
N ALA A 127 -1.78 0.83 -0.48
CA ALA A 127 -3.22 1.03 -0.26
C ALA A 127 -4.01 1.28 -1.56
N GLY A 128 -3.44 2.06 -2.48
CA GLY A 128 -4.08 2.37 -3.76
C GLY A 128 -4.37 1.16 -4.63
N VAL A 129 -3.57 0.09 -4.52
CA VAL A 129 -3.80 -1.16 -5.25
C VAL A 129 -5.15 -1.76 -4.89
N TYR A 130 -5.50 -1.78 -3.61
CA TYR A 130 -6.75 -2.38 -3.11
C TYR A 130 -7.95 -1.47 -3.31
N ALA A 131 -7.81 -0.16 -3.10
CA ALA A 131 -8.86 0.80 -3.43
C ALA A 131 -9.23 0.77 -4.91
N ALA A 132 -8.29 0.41 -5.80
CA ALA A 132 -8.52 0.30 -7.23
C ALA A 132 -9.22 -1.01 -7.67
N LEU A 133 -9.28 -2.06 -6.84
CA LEU A 133 -9.91 -3.33 -7.23
C LEU A 133 -11.39 -3.17 -7.60
N PRO A 134 -12.23 -2.41 -6.87
CA PRO A 134 -13.63 -2.18 -7.24
C PRO A 134 -13.82 -1.43 -8.57
N LEU A 135 -12.82 -0.72 -9.08
CA LEU A 135 -12.89 -0.06 -10.39
C LEU A 135 -13.19 -1.05 -11.53
N LYS A 136 -12.73 -2.31 -11.43
CA LYS A 136 -13.02 -3.37 -12.41
C LYS A 136 -14.52 -3.67 -12.53
N ALA A 137 -15.29 -3.35 -11.49
CA ALA A 137 -16.75 -3.46 -11.47
C ALA A 137 -17.44 -2.09 -11.66
N ASN A 138 -16.73 -1.06 -12.10
CA ASN A 138 -17.18 0.34 -12.18
C ASN A 138 -17.69 0.92 -10.85
N MET A 139 -17.17 0.42 -9.73
CA MET A 139 -17.51 0.88 -8.39
C MET A 139 -16.41 1.81 -7.84
N ILE A 140 -16.79 2.73 -6.97
CA ILE A 140 -15.86 3.48 -6.14
C ILE A 140 -15.31 2.53 -5.10
N GLY A 141 -13.99 2.49 -4.94
CA GLY A 141 -13.32 1.71 -3.90
C GLY A 141 -12.68 2.58 -2.84
N MET A 142 -12.74 2.14 -1.58
CA MET A 142 -11.98 2.75 -0.47
C MET A 142 -11.23 1.63 0.26
N TYR A 143 -10.05 1.97 0.75
CA TYR A 143 -9.21 1.06 1.55
C TYR A 143 -8.49 1.83 2.64
N SER A 144 -8.34 1.20 3.79
CA SER A 144 -7.43 1.66 4.84
C SER A 144 -6.86 0.48 5.63
N ALA A 145 -5.75 0.72 6.31
CA ALA A 145 -5.05 -0.27 7.11
C ALA A 145 -4.45 0.35 8.38
N VAL A 146 -4.31 -0.45 9.42
CA VAL A 146 -3.35 -0.17 10.48
C VAL A 146 -1.95 -0.40 9.93
N ALA A 147 -1.06 0.56 10.04
CA ALA A 147 0.35 0.35 9.68
C ALA A 147 1.03 -0.57 10.70
N ASN A 148 1.90 -1.45 10.20
CA ASN A 148 2.58 -2.47 11.01
C ASN A 148 3.84 -1.94 11.73
N ALA A 149 3.86 -0.67 12.09
CA ALA A 149 4.84 -0.06 12.98
C ALA A 149 4.32 1.32 13.40
N ASN A 150 4.47 1.64 14.67
CA ASN A 150 4.11 2.94 15.20
C ASN A 150 5.28 3.92 15.04
N HIS A 151 5.03 5.05 14.42
CA HIS A 151 6.02 6.08 14.14
C HIS A 151 5.56 7.49 14.55
N MET A 152 4.26 7.69 14.74
CA MET A 152 3.68 9.01 14.96
C MET A 152 3.09 9.14 16.36
N PRO A 153 3.22 10.33 16.97
CA PRO A 153 2.50 10.65 18.20
C PRO A 153 1.06 11.06 17.89
N LEU A 154 0.20 11.03 18.90
CA LEU A 154 -1.00 11.86 18.93
C LEU A 154 -0.62 13.34 19.02
N ALA A 155 -1.55 14.23 18.69
CA ALA A 155 -1.34 15.66 18.87
C ALA A 155 -0.99 16.00 20.33
N GLY A 156 0.16 16.60 20.55
CA GLY A 156 0.69 16.90 21.90
C GLY A 156 1.33 15.70 22.61
N GLY A 157 1.39 14.53 22.00
CA GLY A 157 2.03 13.33 22.55
C GLY A 157 3.53 13.25 22.26
N ALA A 158 4.26 12.52 23.08
CA ALA A 158 5.70 12.24 22.93
C ALA A 158 5.99 10.74 22.71
N GLU A 159 4.97 9.92 22.50
CA GLU A 159 5.14 8.48 22.26
C GLU A 159 4.64 8.10 20.86
N PRO A 160 5.34 7.19 20.14
CA PRO A 160 4.92 6.69 18.82
C PRO A 160 3.78 5.65 18.99
N LEU A 161 2.55 6.10 19.14
CA LEU A 161 1.38 5.25 19.37
C LEU A 161 0.54 5.02 18.12
N LEU A 162 0.82 5.75 17.03
CA LEU A 162 0.11 5.65 15.77
C LEU A 162 1.08 5.24 14.66
N GLY A 163 0.61 4.32 13.85
CA GLY A 163 1.20 4.07 12.54
C GLY A 163 0.83 5.16 11.53
N THR A 164 1.41 5.09 10.35
CA THR A 164 1.09 6.01 9.24
C THR A 164 -0.29 5.77 8.62
N ASN A 165 -1.03 4.81 9.11
CA ASN A 165 -2.41 4.38 8.83
C ASN A 165 -2.95 4.98 7.52
N PRO A 166 -2.53 4.43 6.36
CA PRO A 166 -2.85 4.99 5.05
C PRO A 166 -4.33 4.81 4.73
N PHE A 167 -4.85 5.71 3.90
CA PHE A 167 -6.14 5.49 3.26
C PHE A 167 -6.04 5.80 1.76
N ALA A 168 -6.87 5.11 1.00
CA ALA A 168 -6.96 5.29 -0.44
C ALA A 168 -8.41 5.27 -0.89
N ILE A 169 -8.70 6.09 -1.92
CA ILE A 169 -10.01 6.16 -2.58
C ILE A 169 -9.77 6.14 -4.08
N ALA A 170 -10.48 5.27 -4.80
CA ALA A 170 -10.44 5.17 -6.25
C ALA A 170 -11.83 5.40 -6.83
N ILE A 171 -11.95 6.34 -7.77
CA ILE A 171 -13.21 6.75 -8.40
C ILE A 171 -13.13 6.41 -9.89
N PRO A 172 -14.08 5.61 -10.45
CA PRO A 172 -14.07 5.26 -11.84
C PRO A 172 -14.39 6.47 -12.74
N ALA A 173 -13.73 6.54 -13.88
CA ALA A 173 -13.92 7.52 -14.93
C ALA A 173 -14.33 6.82 -16.25
N GLY A 174 -14.64 7.59 -17.30
CA GLY A 174 -14.98 7.10 -18.62
C GLY A 174 -13.75 6.92 -19.51
N GLU A 175 -13.35 8.00 -20.16
CA GLU A 175 -12.18 8.08 -21.06
C GLU A 175 -10.91 8.49 -20.31
N GLU A 176 -11.07 9.28 -19.25
CA GLU A 176 -9.96 9.73 -18.42
C GLU A 176 -9.46 8.62 -17.49
N PRO A 177 -8.21 8.69 -17.04
CA PRO A 177 -7.75 7.83 -15.96
C PRO A 177 -8.62 8.00 -14.70
N PRO A 178 -8.87 6.93 -13.92
CA PRO A 178 -9.58 7.02 -12.65
C PRO A 178 -8.86 7.98 -11.69
N VAL A 179 -9.63 8.68 -10.86
CA VAL A 179 -9.05 9.50 -9.79
C VAL A 179 -8.68 8.57 -8.63
N VAL A 180 -7.40 8.49 -8.29
CA VAL A 180 -6.91 7.59 -7.22
C VAL A 180 -6.10 8.38 -6.20
N LEU A 181 -6.74 8.70 -5.07
CA LEU A 181 -6.05 9.20 -3.90
C LEU A 181 -5.47 8.01 -3.13
N ASP A 182 -4.18 8.06 -2.79
CA ASP A 182 -3.52 7.07 -1.94
C ASP A 182 -2.42 7.78 -1.14
N ILE A 183 -2.67 7.99 0.14
CA ILE A 183 -1.82 8.78 1.03
C ILE A 183 -1.67 8.12 2.40
N ALA A 184 -0.49 8.31 3.01
CA ALA A 184 -0.30 8.13 4.43
C ALA A 184 -0.90 9.31 5.21
N THR A 185 -1.13 9.15 6.50
CA THR A 185 -1.55 10.24 7.39
C THR A 185 -0.37 10.98 8.02
N SER A 186 0.86 10.51 7.75
CA SER A 186 2.12 11.20 8.07
C SER A 186 2.50 12.23 7.00
N ILE A 187 3.35 13.17 7.36
CA ILE A 187 3.85 14.19 6.44
C ILE A 187 4.62 13.57 5.26
N VAL A 188 5.41 12.53 5.52
CA VAL A 188 6.12 11.69 4.55
C VAL A 188 6.02 10.22 4.95
N SER A 189 6.33 9.31 4.02
CA SER A 189 6.44 7.89 4.37
C SER A 189 7.73 7.62 5.17
N TYR A 190 7.70 6.65 6.07
CA TYR A 190 8.92 6.22 6.76
C TYR A 190 9.97 5.64 5.79
N GLY A 191 9.55 5.14 4.64
CA GLY A 191 10.43 4.76 3.54
C GLY A 191 11.24 5.93 2.98
N THR A 192 10.66 7.12 2.91
CA THR A 192 11.35 8.36 2.52
C THR A 192 12.46 8.69 3.52
N ILE A 193 12.17 8.60 4.82
CA ILE A 193 13.18 8.82 5.88
C ILE A 193 14.36 7.83 5.74
N LYS A 194 14.06 6.53 5.54
CA LYS A 194 15.09 5.51 5.31
C LYS A 194 15.96 5.83 4.11
N ASN A 195 15.35 6.31 3.02
CA ASN A 195 16.07 6.67 1.80
C ASN A 195 17.00 7.88 2.01
N HIS A 196 16.55 8.91 2.72
CA HIS A 196 17.39 10.05 3.12
C HIS A 196 18.58 9.60 3.95
N ARG A 197 18.37 8.67 4.91
CA ARG A 197 19.45 8.10 5.72
C ARG A 197 20.49 7.35 4.88
N LEU A 198 20.04 6.54 3.91
CA LEU A 198 20.94 5.78 3.03
C LEU A 198 21.77 6.70 2.12
N GLN A 199 21.23 7.84 1.74
CA GLN A 199 21.88 8.80 0.85
C GLN A 199 22.58 9.95 1.59
N ASN A 200 22.57 9.97 2.94
CA ASN A 200 23.08 11.06 3.77
C ASN A 200 22.47 12.44 3.40
N ILE A 201 21.18 12.46 2.99
CA ILE A 201 20.44 13.68 2.68
C ILE A 201 19.76 14.17 3.97
N PRO A 202 19.93 15.44 4.39
CA PRO A 202 19.21 15.98 5.53
C PRO A 202 17.70 15.84 5.41
N LEU A 203 17.01 15.64 6.54
CA LEU A 203 15.57 15.68 6.62
C LEU A 203 15.09 17.14 6.62
N HIS A 204 13.86 17.36 6.17
CA HIS A 204 13.22 18.66 6.40
C HIS A 204 12.86 18.81 7.87
N ASP A 205 12.86 20.03 8.36
CA ASP A 205 12.61 20.39 9.77
C ASP A 205 11.17 20.14 10.24
N ASP A 206 10.25 19.96 9.31
CA ASP A 206 8.84 19.64 9.56
C ASP A 206 8.51 18.14 9.48
N TRP A 207 9.51 17.23 9.34
CA TRP A 207 9.25 15.80 9.17
C TRP A 207 9.32 14.99 10.45
N MET A 208 10.30 15.27 11.31
CA MET A 208 10.54 14.50 12.54
C MET A 208 10.93 15.42 13.69
N ILE A 209 10.57 15.00 14.91
CA ILE A 209 10.94 15.70 16.14
C ILE A 209 11.56 14.75 17.15
N ASP A 210 12.38 15.32 18.02
CA ASP A 210 12.87 14.67 19.23
C ASP A 210 11.73 14.53 20.26
N PRO A 211 11.42 13.33 20.78
CA PRO A 211 10.33 13.13 21.73
C PRO A 211 10.53 13.80 23.10
N GLN A 212 11.76 14.18 23.47
CA GLN A 212 12.07 14.78 24.76
C GLN A 212 12.02 16.31 24.71
N THR A 213 12.55 16.90 23.63
CA THR A 213 12.67 18.34 23.50
C THR A 213 11.58 18.96 22.61
N GLY A 214 10.98 18.18 21.70
CA GLY A 214 10.07 18.66 20.66
C GLY A 214 10.77 19.40 19.52
N GLU A 215 12.11 19.45 19.51
CA GLU A 215 12.88 20.10 18.47
C GLU A 215 12.94 19.25 17.19
N ALA A 216 13.10 19.93 16.05
CA ALA A 216 13.20 19.28 14.76
C ALA A 216 14.45 18.43 14.62
N ILE A 217 14.31 17.23 14.08
CA ILE A 217 15.40 16.33 13.72
C ILE A 217 15.66 16.44 12.23
N THR A 218 16.81 17.00 11.86
CA THR A 218 17.23 17.13 10.45
C THR A 218 18.33 16.15 10.07
N ASP A 219 19.05 15.56 11.05
CA ASP A 219 20.01 14.48 10.81
C ASP A 219 19.26 13.15 10.60
N PRO A 220 19.32 12.55 9.39
CA PRO A 220 18.62 11.30 9.10
C PRO A 220 19.11 10.10 9.93
N HIS A 221 20.32 10.16 10.48
CA HIS A 221 20.87 9.08 11.34
C HIS A 221 20.22 9.04 12.72
N GLN A 222 19.62 10.14 13.18
CA GLN A 222 18.88 10.22 14.44
C GLN A 222 17.41 9.75 14.31
N SER A 223 16.96 9.43 13.11
CA SER A 223 15.55 9.06 12.83
C SER A 223 15.02 7.84 13.59
N ALA A 224 15.90 6.97 14.12
CA ALA A 224 15.49 5.77 14.85
C ALA A 224 14.81 6.09 16.20
N HIS A 225 15.12 7.23 16.80
CA HIS A 225 14.59 7.68 18.09
C HIS A 225 13.65 8.87 17.98
N ALA A 226 13.40 9.33 16.77
CA ALA A 226 12.56 10.48 16.47
C ALA A 226 11.11 10.08 16.19
N LEU A 227 10.19 11.01 16.41
CA LEU A 227 8.78 10.86 16.06
C LEU A 227 8.52 11.45 14.68
N LEU A 228 7.91 10.66 13.81
CA LEU A 228 7.45 11.12 12.50
C LEU A 228 6.21 12.00 12.68
N LEU A 229 6.19 13.17 12.07
CA LEU A 229 5.07 14.08 12.21
C LEU A 229 3.88 13.70 11.33
N PRO A 230 2.65 13.88 11.85
CA PRO A 230 1.44 13.71 11.05
C PRO A 230 1.27 14.87 10.06
N MET A 231 0.70 14.59 8.88
CA MET A 231 0.39 15.62 7.90
C MET A 231 -0.56 16.68 8.49
N ALA A 232 -0.27 17.95 8.29
CA ALA A 232 -1.08 19.06 8.81
C ALA A 232 -1.38 18.96 10.33
N GLY A 233 -0.43 18.44 11.12
CA GLY A 233 -0.49 18.39 12.58
C GLY A 233 -1.64 17.52 13.11
N TYR A 234 -2.50 18.10 13.97
CA TYR A 234 -3.61 17.39 14.61
C TYR A 234 -4.60 16.76 13.63
N LYS A 235 -4.73 17.29 12.40
CA LYS A 235 -5.63 16.73 11.38
C LYS A 235 -5.16 15.34 10.93
N GLY A 236 -3.89 15.20 10.61
CA GLY A 236 -3.30 13.91 10.26
C GLY A 236 -3.28 12.93 11.42
N ALA A 237 -2.97 13.38 12.63
CA ALA A 237 -3.07 12.54 13.84
C ALA A 237 -4.51 12.06 14.09
N GLY A 238 -5.50 12.93 13.89
CA GLY A 238 -6.92 12.57 13.97
C GLY A 238 -7.34 11.54 12.91
N LEU A 239 -6.87 11.71 11.66
CA LEU A 239 -7.10 10.72 10.59
C LEU A 239 -6.44 9.37 10.92
N ALA A 240 -5.18 9.38 11.39
CA ALA A 240 -4.46 8.17 11.78
C ALA A 240 -5.20 7.39 12.88
N LEU A 241 -5.68 8.11 13.92
CA LEU A 241 -6.48 7.51 14.98
C LEU A 241 -7.78 6.92 14.45
N THR A 242 -8.54 7.71 13.68
CA THR A 242 -9.86 7.29 13.18
C THR A 242 -9.75 6.09 12.25
N PHE A 243 -8.86 6.14 11.26
CA PHE A 243 -8.64 5.01 10.36
C PHE A 243 -8.06 3.79 11.08
N GLY A 244 -7.21 4.01 12.08
CA GLY A 244 -6.70 2.93 12.92
C GLY A 244 -7.80 2.21 13.71
N LEU A 245 -8.76 2.94 14.29
CA LEU A 245 -9.92 2.36 14.97
C LEU A 245 -10.84 1.62 14.00
N LEU A 246 -11.10 2.17 12.81
CA LEU A 246 -11.95 1.54 11.79
C LEU A 246 -11.28 0.30 11.16
N ALA A 247 -9.99 0.35 10.91
CA ALA A 247 -9.27 -0.77 10.30
C ALA A 247 -8.87 -1.83 11.34
N GLY A 248 -8.44 -1.41 12.53
CA GLY A 248 -7.98 -2.29 13.61
C GLY A 248 -9.10 -2.70 14.55
N THR A 249 -9.46 -1.82 15.48
CA THR A 249 -10.34 -2.13 16.61
C THR A 249 -11.72 -2.63 16.18
N LEU A 250 -12.33 -2.02 15.16
CA LEU A 250 -13.63 -2.44 14.64
C LEU A 250 -13.63 -3.90 14.15
N ASN A 251 -12.50 -4.35 13.61
CA ASN A 251 -12.35 -5.69 13.04
C ASN A 251 -11.78 -6.73 14.02
N GLY A 252 -11.49 -6.36 15.28
CA GLY A 252 -10.80 -7.25 16.23
C GLY A 252 -9.32 -7.47 15.93
N ALA A 253 -8.70 -6.55 15.18
CA ALA A 253 -7.28 -6.56 14.87
C ALA A 253 -6.49 -5.60 15.79
N LEU A 254 -5.16 -5.69 15.76
CA LEU A 254 -4.29 -4.92 16.64
C LEU A 254 -4.25 -3.44 16.26
N PHE A 255 -4.15 -2.58 17.29
CA PHE A 255 -4.04 -1.12 17.12
C PHE A 255 -3.31 -0.48 18.31
N GLY A 256 -2.71 0.68 18.10
CA GLY A 256 -2.02 1.43 19.16
C GLY A 256 -0.84 0.65 19.73
N ARG A 257 -0.75 0.54 21.05
CA ARG A 257 0.36 -0.16 21.75
C ARG A 257 0.47 -1.65 21.42
N ASP A 258 -0.62 -2.28 20.98
CA ASP A 258 -0.66 -3.71 20.68
C ASP A 258 -0.10 -4.02 19.27
N CYS A 259 0.16 -3.00 18.44
CA CYS A 259 0.73 -3.22 17.11
C CYS A 259 2.09 -3.91 17.20
N VAL A 260 2.23 -5.00 16.45
CA VAL A 260 3.49 -5.71 16.27
C VAL A 260 4.29 -5.04 15.15
N ASP A 261 5.54 -4.68 15.43
CA ASP A 261 6.41 -4.09 14.41
C ASP A 261 6.84 -5.15 13.39
N PHE A 262 6.32 -5.01 12.17
CA PHE A 262 6.59 -5.92 11.06
C PHE A 262 8.08 -6.08 10.74
N ASN A 263 8.89 -5.04 10.99
CA ASN A 263 10.31 -5.06 10.68
C ASN A 263 11.17 -5.54 11.85
N ALA A 264 10.80 -5.15 13.08
CA ALA A 264 11.59 -5.45 14.28
C ALA A 264 11.24 -6.81 14.90
N GLU A 265 10.03 -7.32 14.66
CA GLU A 265 9.50 -8.55 15.26
C GLU A 265 9.05 -9.54 14.16
N PRO A 266 10.00 -10.08 13.36
CA PRO A 266 9.66 -10.88 12.17
C PRO A 266 9.04 -12.25 12.49
N ASP A 267 9.15 -12.74 13.72
CA ASP A 267 8.63 -14.00 14.24
C ASP A 267 7.22 -13.89 14.86
N ARG A 268 6.71 -12.65 15.07
CA ARG A 268 5.40 -12.42 15.67
C ARG A 268 4.29 -12.22 14.64
N VAL A 269 3.10 -12.76 14.94
CA VAL A 269 1.88 -12.54 14.15
C VAL A 269 1.45 -11.08 14.26
N THR A 270 1.20 -10.43 13.11
CA THR A 270 0.87 -9.00 13.08
C THR A 270 -0.60 -8.71 13.31
N ASN A 271 -1.51 -9.65 13.00
CA ASN A 271 -2.96 -9.41 13.02
C ASN A 271 -3.32 -8.01 12.53
N THR A 272 -2.88 -7.69 11.31
CA THR A 272 -3.06 -6.37 10.70
C THR A 272 -4.52 -6.14 10.36
N GLY A 273 -5.10 -5.08 10.91
CA GLY A 273 -6.45 -4.65 10.59
C GLY A 273 -6.50 -3.88 9.28
N GLN A 274 -7.47 -4.22 8.42
CA GLN A 274 -7.77 -3.51 7.17
C GLN A 274 -9.26 -3.48 6.92
N PHE A 275 -9.70 -2.61 6.00
CA PHE A 275 -11.04 -2.69 5.43
C PHE A 275 -11.04 -2.28 3.96
N VAL A 276 -12.02 -2.80 3.23
CA VAL A 276 -12.37 -2.37 1.88
C VAL A 276 -13.84 -1.94 1.86
N VAL A 277 -14.12 -0.82 1.20
CA VAL A 277 -15.47 -0.39 0.87
C VAL A 277 -15.63 -0.41 -0.65
N ALA A 278 -16.73 -0.95 -1.13
CA ALA A 278 -17.18 -0.78 -2.51
C ALA A 278 -18.50 -0.02 -2.51
N LEU A 279 -18.64 0.97 -3.40
CA LEU A 279 -19.86 1.76 -3.57
C LEU A 279 -20.22 1.80 -5.05
N ASP A 280 -21.44 1.41 -5.38
CA ASP A 280 -21.98 1.36 -6.74
C ASP A 280 -22.59 2.73 -7.13
N PRO A 281 -21.93 3.52 -8.00
CA PRO A 281 -22.45 4.81 -8.43
C PRO A 281 -23.80 4.71 -9.18
N SER A 282 -24.10 3.55 -9.76
CA SER A 282 -25.36 3.33 -10.50
C SER A 282 -26.61 3.42 -9.61
N ARG A 283 -26.43 3.30 -8.29
CA ARG A 283 -27.50 3.46 -7.28
C ARG A 283 -27.83 4.93 -6.99
N PHE A 284 -27.02 5.87 -7.49
CA PHE A 284 -27.24 7.31 -7.30
C PHE A 284 -27.67 7.99 -8.60
N GLN A 285 -27.08 7.58 -9.73
CA GLN A 285 -27.37 8.09 -11.06
C GLN A 285 -26.93 7.09 -12.14
N LYS A 286 -27.26 7.34 -13.40
CA LYS A 286 -26.80 6.48 -14.52
C LYS A 286 -25.28 6.46 -14.55
N LEU A 287 -24.70 5.25 -14.60
CA LEU A 287 -23.25 5.05 -14.52
C LEU A 287 -22.48 5.85 -15.58
N GLU A 288 -22.95 5.84 -16.82
CA GLU A 288 -22.34 6.56 -17.94
C GLU A 288 -22.33 8.06 -17.71
N HIS A 289 -23.42 8.60 -17.12
CA HIS A 289 -23.50 10.01 -16.77
C HIS A 289 -22.49 10.34 -15.65
N PHE A 290 -22.41 9.52 -14.60
CA PHE A 290 -21.43 9.69 -13.53
C PHE A 290 -20.00 9.72 -14.09
N LYS A 291 -19.64 8.73 -14.92
CA LYS A 291 -18.29 8.63 -15.49
C LYS A 291 -17.98 9.82 -16.42
N ALA A 292 -18.92 10.25 -17.24
CA ALA A 292 -18.77 11.42 -18.10
C ALA A 292 -18.56 12.72 -17.29
N GLU A 293 -19.28 12.86 -16.17
CA GLU A 293 -19.07 14.02 -15.28
C GLU A 293 -17.70 13.98 -14.57
N VAL A 294 -17.22 12.80 -14.15
CA VAL A 294 -15.86 12.64 -13.64
C VAL A 294 -14.83 13.06 -14.70
N ASP A 295 -15.02 12.64 -15.96
CA ASP A 295 -14.14 13.04 -17.07
C ASP A 295 -14.18 14.55 -17.29
N ARG A 296 -15.36 15.16 -17.32
CA ARG A 296 -15.54 16.59 -17.51
C ARG A 296 -14.85 17.41 -16.42
N HIS A 297 -15.04 17.02 -15.15
CA HIS A 297 -14.38 17.66 -14.02
C HIS A 297 -12.86 17.45 -14.06
N SER A 298 -12.40 16.25 -14.37
CA SER A 298 -10.96 15.96 -14.47
C SER A 298 -10.28 16.81 -15.53
N ARG A 299 -10.86 16.93 -16.73
CA ARG A 299 -10.36 17.80 -17.80
C ARG A 299 -10.36 19.28 -17.40
N SER A 300 -11.47 19.75 -16.81
CA SER A 300 -11.61 21.13 -16.38
C SER A 300 -10.55 21.51 -15.33
N LEU A 301 -10.34 20.65 -14.33
CA LEU A 301 -9.36 20.90 -13.27
C LEU A 301 -7.92 20.86 -13.78
N ARG A 302 -7.56 19.88 -14.64
CA ARG A 302 -6.21 19.82 -15.25
C ARG A 302 -5.91 21.03 -16.12
N ASN A 303 -6.92 21.58 -16.80
CA ASN A 303 -6.78 22.74 -17.67
C ASN A 303 -6.91 24.07 -16.91
N SER A 304 -7.02 24.05 -15.59
CA SER A 304 -7.04 25.28 -14.79
C SER A 304 -5.67 25.97 -14.80
N LYS A 305 -5.65 27.28 -14.49
CA LYS A 305 -4.43 28.06 -14.49
C LYS A 305 -3.41 27.52 -13.49
N ALA A 306 -2.26 27.11 -14.00
CA ALA A 306 -1.13 26.63 -13.19
C ALA A 306 -0.26 27.79 -12.70
N LEU A 307 0.48 27.58 -11.62
CA LEU A 307 1.57 28.47 -11.20
C LEU A 307 2.72 28.42 -12.23
N PRO A 308 3.54 29.49 -12.36
CA PRO A 308 4.67 29.50 -13.26
C PRO A 308 5.60 28.28 -13.07
N GLY A 309 5.88 27.57 -14.17
CA GLY A 309 6.74 26.38 -14.16
C GLY A 309 6.10 25.12 -13.58
N GLN A 310 4.81 25.16 -13.22
CA GLN A 310 4.09 24.00 -12.70
C GLN A 310 3.01 23.49 -13.65
N SER A 311 2.51 22.29 -13.41
CA SER A 311 1.33 21.73 -14.07
C SER A 311 0.31 21.28 -13.03
N VAL A 312 -0.97 21.53 -13.28
CA VAL A 312 -2.05 21.03 -12.41
C VAL A 312 -2.16 19.52 -12.59
N ARG A 313 -2.27 18.80 -11.48
CA ARG A 313 -2.34 17.34 -11.45
C ARG A 313 -3.45 16.89 -10.51
N LEU A 314 -4.17 15.86 -10.91
CA LEU A 314 -5.15 15.19 -10.07
C LEU A 314 -4.49 14.02 -9.29
N PRO A 315 -5.10 13.61 -8.17
CA PRO A 315 -4.68 12.39 -7.49
C PRO A 315 -4.71 11.20 -8.45
N GLY A 316 -3.59 10.47 -8.56
CA GLY A 316 -3.44 9.33 -9.45
C GLY A 316 -2.74 9.62 -10.78
N ASP A 317 -2.70 10.85 -11.29
CA ASP A 317 -2.11 11.19 -12.60
C ASP A 317 -0.66 10.70 -12.74
N GLN A 318 0.18 10.96 -11.74
CA GLN A 318 1.58 10.54 -11.75
C GLN A 318 1.73 9.03 -11.69
N ARG A 319 0.84 8.34 -10.96
CA ARG A 319 0.83 6.88 -10.84
C ARG A 319 0.42 6.23 -12.17
N ALA A 320 -0.61 6.75 -12.82
CA ALA A 320 -1.06 6.28 -14.14
C ALA A 320 0.04 6.44 -15.19
N LYS A 321 0.69 7.63 -15.23
CA LYS A 321 1.83 7.89 -16.13
C LYS A 321 2.98 6.92 -15.86
N ARG A 322 3.41 6.79 -14.61
CA ARG A 322 4.51 5.91 -14.22
C ARG A 322 4.21 4.44 -14.53
N ARG A 323 2.96 4.02 -14.31
CA ARG A 323 2.52 2.67 -14.66
C ARG A 323 2.69 2.38 -16.16
N ALA A 324 2.24 3.28 -17.03
CA ALA A 324 2.38 3.14 -18.47
C ALA A 324 3.87 3.09 -18.88
N GLU A 325 4.70 3.98 -18.34
CA GLU A 325 6.13 4.02 -18.59
C GLU A 325 6.83 2.74 -18.13
N ARG A 326 6.53 2.21 -16.93
CA ARG A 326 7.15 0.99 -16.38
C ARG A 326 6.70 -0.28 -17.09
N ILE A 327 5.48 -0.32 -17.59
CA ILE A 327 5.02 -1.43 -18.46
C ILE A 327 5.79 -1.43 -19.78
N ALA A 328 5.96 -0.27 -20.40
CA ALA A 328 6.60 -0.15 -21.70
C ALA A 328 8.12 -0.35 -21.66
N ASN A 329 8.79 0.15 -20.61
CA ASN A 329 10.24 0.26 -20.57
C ASN A 329 10.90 -0.64 -19.52
N GLY A 330 10.15 -1.15 -18.53
CA GLY A 330 10.68 -1.85 -17.36
C GLY A 330 10.86 -0.94 -16.13
N LEU A 331 11.33 -1.52 -15.04
CA LEU A 331 11.50 -0.90 -13.73
C LEU A 331 12.96 -0.55 -13.48
N SER A 332 13.23 0.66 -13.01
CA SER A 332 14.53 1.03 -12.45
C SER A 332 14.58 0.62 -10.98
N LEU A 333 15.39 -0.37 -10.65
CA LEU A 333 15.60 -0.82 -9.27
C LEU A 333 16.96 -0.31 -8.78
N PRO A 334 17.06 0.20 -7.52
CA PRO A 334 18.34 0.60 -6.93
C PRO A 334 19.33 -0.57 -6.90
N ALA A 335 20.61 -0.30 -7.18
CA ALA A 335 21.66 -1.32 -7.25
C ALA A 335 21.74 -2.17 -5.96
N GLU A 336 21.54 -1.55 -4.80
CA GLU A 336 21.58 -2.26 -3.53
C GLU A 336 20.37 -3.20 -3.36
N LEU A 337 19.18 -2.78 -3.82
CA LEU A 337 18.02 -3.67 -3.85
C LEU A 337 18.24 -4.84 -4.81
N MET A 338 18.82 -4.60 -5.98
CA MET A 338 19.17 -5.67 -6.92
C MET A 338 20.07 -6.72 -6.28
N LYS A 339 21.13 -6.29 -5.56
CA LYS A 339 22.02 -7.23 -4.83
C LYS A 339 21.26 -8.05 -3.77
N GLN A 340 20.37 -7.42 -3.03
CA GLN A 340 19.55 -8.11 -2.02
C GLN A 340 18.61 -9.14 -2.66
N LEU A 341 18.00 -8.81 -3.79
CA LEU A 341 17.11 -9.72 -4.52
C LEU A 341 17.87 -10.87 -5.19
N ASP A 342 19.06 -10.62 -5.74
CA ASP A 342 19.93 -11.65 -6.31
C ASP A 342 20.43 -12.61 -5.20
N ALA A 343 20.84 -12.08 -4.03
CA ALA A 343 21.21 -12.91 -2.88
C ALA A 343 20.01 -13.78 -2.40
N LEU A 344 18.82 -13.18 -2.30
CA LEU A 344 17.61 -13.92 -1.96
C LEU A 344 17.32 -15.03 -2.99
N ALA A 345 17.46 -14.73 -4.29
CA ALA A 345 17.25 -15.71 -5.36
C ALA A 345 18.22 -16.89 -5.25
N GLY A 346 19.49 -16.61 -4.98
CA GLY A 346 20.50 -17.63 -4.71
C GLY A 346 20.16 -18.51 -3.49
N ASP A 347 19.80 -17.89 -2.38
CA ASP A 347 19.38 -18.59 -1.13
C ASP A 347 18.13 -19.47 -1.32
N MET A 348 17.25 -19.07 -2.24
CA MET A 348 16.02 -19.79 -2.55
C MET A 348 16.20 -20.82 -3.67
N GLY A 349 17.34 -20.84 -4.37
CA GLY A 349 17.57 -21.68 -5.53
C GLY A 349 16.61 -21.38 -6.68
N VAL A 350 16.36 -20.09 -6.93
CA VAL A 350 15.57 -19.58 -8.07
C VAL A 350 16.45 -18.69 -8.97
N LYS A 351 16.01 -18.44 -10.23
CA LYS A 351 16.76 -17.58 -11.14
C LYS A 351 16.83 -16.16 -10.63
N GLU A 352 18.00 -15.54 -10.74
CA GLU A 352 18.20 -14.12 -10.47
C GLU A 352 17.44 -13.23 -11.46
N LEU A 353 17.24 -11.95 -11.08
CA LEU A 353 16.52 -11.00 -11.95
C LEU A 353 17.22 -10.79 -13.30
N ARG A 354 18.54 -10.83 -13.32
CA ARG A 354 19.34 -10.62 -14.53
C ARG A 354 19.28 -11.78 -15.51
N GLU A 355 18.85 -12.94 -15.08
CA GLU A 355 18.74 -14.18 -15.87
C GLU A 355 17.33 -14.43 -16.42
N ARG A 356 16.40 -13.49 -16.15
CA ARG A 356 14.98 -13.54 -16.55
C ARG A 356 14.71 -12.64 -17.77
#